data_a04e39f9c904fbca62cf52cdc35d4476
#
_entry.id   a04e39f9c904fbca62cf52cdc35d4476
#
_cell.length_a   1.000
_cell.length_b   1.000
_cell.length_c   1.000
_cell.angle_alpha   90.00
_cell.angle_beta   90.00
_cell.angle_gamma   90.00
#
_symmetry.space_group_name_H-M   'P 1'
#
loop_
_entity.id
_entity.type
_entity.pdbx_description
1 polymer ?
#
loop_
_entity_poly.entity_id
_entity_poly.type
_entity_poly.pdbx_seq_one_letter_code
_entity_poly.pdbx_strand_id
1 'polypeptide(L)'
;MQNLGDYLGSVVGKSFDVYAYGGRPEWLGGWTVFYWAWWIGWAPFVGLFIARISRGRTIREFVFGVLLIPLGFTLAWLSIFGNSALDQVLHHGQQQLAQLAVDDPPTVLYALLDGYPWSRTVIAVTVLVSFIFFVTSADSGAVVLSTLSSHGGAPEDDGPRWLRVFWGTVIAVLTAGLLLAGSIDALNRRWCWPRCRSRRSCC
;
A
#
# COMPACT_ATOMS: atom_id res chain seq x y z
N MET A 1 20.44 11.06 0.36
CA MET A 1 21.43 9.99 0.07
C MET A 1 21.91 9.28 1.33
N GLN A 2 22.20 10.00 2.42
CA GLN A 2 22.66 9.40 3.68
C GLN A 2 21.64 8.38 4.24
N ASN A 3 20.37 8.75 4.33
CA ASN A 3 19.29 7.86 4.80
C ASN A 3 19.17 6.56 3.97
N LEU A 4 19.48 6.61 2.69
CA LEU A 4 19.50 5.43 1.83
C LEU A 4 20.69 4.52 2.17
N GLY A 5 21.87 5.11 2.42
CA GLY A 5 23.04 4.37 2.88
C GLY A 5 22.82 3.68 4.22
N ASP A 6 22.23 4.39 5.18
CA ASP A 6 21.88 3.86 6.50
C ASP A 6 20.83 2.75 6.42
N TYR A 7 19.83 2.89 5.52
CA TYR A 7 18.86 1.84 5.25
C TYR A 7 19.53 0.58 4.70
N LEU A 8 20.34 0.70 3.66
CA LEU A 8 21.02 -0.44 3.04
C LEU A 8 21.99 -1.12 4.01
N GLY A 9 22.68 -0.35 4.87
CA GLY A 9 23.57 -0.89 5.89
C GLY A 9 22.85 -1.62 7.02
N SER A 10 21.61 -1.25 7.33
CA SER A 10 20.85 -1.80 8.45
C SER A 10 19.75 -2.80 8.04
N VAL A 11 19.44 -2.92 6.74
CA VAL A 11 18.29 -3.71 6.25
C VAL A 11 18.38 -5.18 6.65
N VAL A 12 19.56 -5.79 6.56
CA VAL A 12 19.75 -7.20 6.92
C VAL A 12 19.47 -7.42 8.40
N GLY A 13 20.09 -6.64 9.29
CA GLY A 13 19.87 -6.75 10.74
C GLY A 13 18.41 -6.52 11.14
N LYS A 14 17.79 -5.47 10.57
CA LYS A 14 16.37 -5.15 10.85
C LYS A 14 15.40 -6.18 10.29
N SER A 15 15.74 -6.87 9.20
CA SER A 15 14.88 -7.90 8.61
C SER A 15 14.77 -9.15 9.48
N PHE A 16 15.78 -9.44 10.29
CA PHE A 16 15.80 -10.57 11.22
C PHE A 16 15.40 -10.20 12.64
N ASP A 17 15.15 -8.92 12.92
CA ASP A 17 14.69 -8.49 14.24
C ASP A 17 13.18 -8.73 14.38
N VAL A 18 12.83 -9.79 15.08
CA VAL A 18 11.43 -10.14 15.39
C VAL A 18 10.97 -9.55 16.72
N TYR A 19 11.76 -8.65 17.34
CA TYR A 19 11.44 -8.03 18.64
C TYR A 19 11.06 -9.05 19.75
N ALA A 20 11.57 -10.26 19.67
CA ALA A 20 11.22 -11.34 20.59
C ALA A 20 11.53 -10.98 22.07
N TYR A 21 12.56 -10.17 22.28
CA TYR A 21 13.01 -9.70 23.60
C TYR A 21 12.81 -8.21 23.81
N GLY A 22 12.34 -7.50 22.81
CA GLY A 22 12.34 -6.02 22.77
C GLY A 22 11.01 -5.34 23.11
N GLY A 23 9.94 -6.06 23.41
CA GLY A 23 8.69 -5.50 23.95
C GLY A 23 7.86 -4.61 23.00
N ARG A 24 7.98 -4.75 21.69
CA ARG A 24 7.15 -4.01 20.69
C ARG A 24 6.27 -4.91 19.81
N PRO A 25 5.44 -5.79 20.39
CA PRO A 25 4.61 -6.72 19.60
C PRO A 25 3.56 -5.99 18.75
N GLU A 26 3.08 -4.83 19.20
CA GLU A 26 2.08 -4.02 18.47
C GLU A 26 2.66 -3.46 17.17
N TRP A 27 3.91 -2.98 17.20
CA TRP A 27 4.59 -2.50 16.00
C TRP A 27 4.81 -3.63 14.99
N LEU A 28 5.26 -4.79 15.45
CA LEU A 28 5.45 -5.96 14.60
C LEU A 28 4.14 -6.40 13.92
N GLY A 29 3.05 -6.44 14.69
CA GLY A 29 1.73 -6.82 14.19
C GLY A 29 1.18 -5.81 13.18
N GLY A 30 1.25 -4.52 13.51
CA GLY A 30 0.69 -3.45 12.69
C GLY A 30 1.47 -3.17 11.40
N TRP A 31 2.78 -3.40 11.40
CA TRP A 31 3.63 -3.10 10.25
C TRP A 31 4.13 -4.36 9.55
N THR A 32 4.94 -5.16 10.20
CA THR A 32 5.60 -6.30 9.53
C THR A 32 4.59 -7.37 9.12
N VAL A 33 3.78 -7.88 10.06
CA VAL A 33 2.85 -8.97 9.78
C VAL A 33 1.74 -8.51 8.83
N PHE A 34 1.22 -7.29 9.01
CA PHE A 34 0.20 -6.73 8.15
C PHE A 34 0.68 -6.60 6.70
N TYR A 35 1.88 -6.02 6.47
CA TYR A 35 2.41 -5.86 5.12
C TYR A 35 2.78 -7.19 4.47
N TRP A 36 3.30 -8.17 5.22
CA TRP A 36 3.53 -9.51 4.69
C TRP A 36 2.23 -10.19 4.27
N ALA A 37 1.18 -10.12 5.08
CA ALA A 37 -0.13 -10.67 4.74
C ALA A 37 -0.72 -9.99 3.49
N TRP A 38 -0.56 -8.67 3.38
CA TRP A 38 -0.96 -7.92 2.19
C TRP A 38 -0.23 -8.42 0.94
N TRP A 39 1.10 -8.48 0.97
CA TRP A 39 1.89 -8.94 -0.19
C TRP A 39 1.54 -10.37 -0.59
N ILE A 40 1.33 -11.28 0.35
CA ILE A 40 0.91 -12.65 0.07
C ILE A 40 -0.48 -12.65 -0.60
N GLY A 41 -1.42 -11.84 -0.11
CA GLY A 41 -2.74 -11.70 -0.69
C GLY A 41 -2.73 -11.09 -2.10
N TRP A 42 -1.80 -10.16 -2.37
CA TRP A 42 -1.64 -9.49 -3.67
C TRP A 42 -0.85 -10.32 -4.69
N ALA A 43 0.02 -11.23 -4.25
CA ALA A 43 0.92 -11.98 -5.13
C ALA A 43 0.23 -12.72 -6.29
N PRO A 44 -0.87 -13.45 -6.09
CA PRO A 44 -1.57 -14.13 -7.19
C PRO A 44 -2.13 -13.15 -8.21
N PHE A 45 -2.67 -12.04 -7.74
CA PHE A 45 -3.26 -10.98 -8.54
C PHE A 45 -2.21 -10.29 -9.41
N VAL A 46 -1.17 -9.74 -8.76
CA VAL A 46 -0.09 -9.03 -9.45
C VAL A 46 0.68 -9.98 -10.37
N GLY A 47 0.91 -11.22 -9.94
CA GLY A 47 1.59 -12.24 -10.74
C GLY A 47 0.88 -12.54 -12.05
N LEU A 48 -0.43 -12.73 -12.04
CA LEU A 48 -1.23 -12.94 -13.26
C LEU A 48 -1.22 -11.72 -14.17
N PHE A 49 -1.37 -10.53 -13.62
CA PHE A 49 -1.34 -9.29 -14.38
C PHE A 49 0.02 -9.09 -15.06
N ILE A 50 1.11 -9.21 -14.30
CA ILE A 50 2.46 -9.03 -14.84
C ILE A 50 2.81 -10.11 -15.86
N ALA A 51 2.39 -11.35 -15.64
CA ALA A 51 2.60 -12.44 -16.61
C ALA A 51 1.94 -12.13 -17.96
N ARG A 52 0.76 -11.52 -17.97
CA ARG A 52 0.06 -11.11 -19.19
C ARG A 52 0.78 -10.03 -19.98
N ILE A 53 1.24 -8.98 -19.30
CA ILE A 53 1.94 -7.86 -19.97
C ILE A 53 3.37 -8.18 -20.36
N SER A 54 3.92 -9.30 -19.86
CA SER A 54 5.32 -9.69 -20.10
C SER A 54 5.49 -10.66 -21.26
N ARG A 55 4.45 -10.91 -22.05
CA ARG A 55 4.52 -11.80 -23.22
C ARG A 55 5.59 -11.32 -24.21
N GLY A 56 6.37 -12.27 -24.70
CA GLY A 56 7.45 -12.00 -25.64
C GLY A 56 8.74 -11.44 -25.03
N ARG A 57 8.79 -11.26 -23.71
CA ARG A 57 10.01 -10.85 -23.01
C ARG A 57 10.79 -12.07 -22.50
N THR A 58 12.09 -11.90 -22.36
CA THR A 58 12.93 -12.92 -21.73
C THR A 58 12.70 -12.93 -20.21
N ILE A 59 12.90 -14.08 -19.57
CA ILE A 59 12.80 -14.22 -18.10
C ILE A 59 13.70 -13.21 -17.40
N ARG A 60 14.87 -12.96 -17.94
CA ARG A 60 15.82 -11.98 -17.39
C ARG A 60 15.25 -10.56 -17.41
N GLU A 61 14.72 -10.10 -18.55
CA GLU A 61 14.09 -8.78 -18.68
C GLU A 61 12.89 -8.65 -17.74
N PHE A 62 12.10 -9.71 -17.64
CA PHE A 62 10.98 -9.77 -16.73
C PHE A 62 11.41 -9.55 -15.27
N VAL A 63 12.34 -10.35 -14.78
CA VAL A 63 12.82 -10.28 -13.38
C VAL A 63 13.45 -8.92 -13.09
N PHE A 64 14.31 -8.42 -13.97
CA PHE A 64 14.92 -7.10 -13.78
C PHE A 64 13.87 -5.98 -13.80
N GLY A 65 12.92 -6.02 -14.72
CA GLY A 65 11.85 -5.02 -14.80
C GLY A 65 10.97 -4.98 -13.56
N VAL A 66 10.53 -6.15 -13.09
CA VAL A 66 9.64 -6.27 -11.92
C VAL A 66 10.33 -5.89 -10.61
N LEU A 67 11.63 -6.15 -10.48
CA LEU A 67 12.36 -5.84 -9.25
C LEU A 67 12.92 -4.40 -9.24
N LEU A 68 13.62 -4.00 -10.31
CA LEU A 68 14.38 -2.75 -10.29
C LEU A 68 13.50 -1.50 -10.49
N ILE A 69 12.47 -1.58 -11.35
CA ILE A 69 11.65 -0.39 -11.62
C ILE A 69 10.84 0.03 -10.39
N PRO A 70 10.08 -0.86 -9.72
CA PRO A 70 9.35 -0.48 -8.51
C PRO A 70 10.28 -0.10 -7.35
N LEU A 71 11.41 -0.81 -7.20
CA LEU A 71 12.40 -0.47 -6.19
C LEU A 71 12.97 0.94 -6.39
N GLY A 72 13.41 1.26 -7.61
CA GLY A 72 13.94 2.58 -7.94
C GLY A 72 12.92 3.68 -7.71
N PHE A 73 11.68 3.47 -8.12
CA PHE A 73 10.59 4.41 -7.88
C PHE A 73 10.32 4.59 -6.37
N THR A 74 10.25 3.52 -5.60
CA THR A 74 10.03 3.57 -4.15
C THR A 74 11.15 4.32 -3.44
N LEU A 75 12.40 4.04 -3.79
CA LEU A 75 13.55 4.75 -3.21
C LEU A 75 13.55 6.25 -3.56
N ALA A 76 13.21 6.60 -4.81
CA ALA A 76 13.07 7.99 -5.22
C ALA A 76 11.93 8.67 -4.46
N TRP A 77 10.78 8.06 -4.37
CA TRP A 77 9.62 8.56 -3.64
C TRP A 77 9.92 8.81 -2.16
N LEU A 78 10.45 7.80 -1.46
CA LEU A 78 10.83 7.93 -0.06
C LEU A 78 11.95 8.96 0.17
N SER A 79 12.89 9.07 -0.76
CA SER A 79 13.96 10.07 -0.66
C SER A 79 13.44 11.51 -0.84
N ILE A 80 12.48 11.73 -1.71
CA ILE A 80 11.92 13.06 -1.95
C ILE A 80 10.94 13.44 -0.83
N PHE A 81 9.85 12.69 -0.71
CA PHE A 81 8.78 13.04 0.23
C PHE A 81 9.14 12.76 1.69
N GLY A 82 9.85 11.67 1.96
CA GLY A 82 10.28 11.32 3.31
C GLY A 82 11.28 12.35 3.88
N ASN A 83 12.28 12.73 3.10
CA ASN A 83 13.23 13.74 3.56
C ASN A 83 12.58 15.13 3.68
N SER A 84 11.66 15.49 2.78
CA SER A 84 10.91 16.75 2.90
C SER A 84 10.05 16.79 4.15
N ALA A 85 9.39 15.69 4.51
CA ALA A 85 8.61 15.59 5.73
C ALA A 85 9.49 15.68 6.98
N LEU A 86 10.63 14.99 6.99
CA LEU A 86 11.60 15.05 8.08
C LEU A 86 12.18 16.46 8.25
N ASP A 87 12.50 17.15 7.15
CA ASP A 87 13.00 18.52 7.19
C ASP A 87 11.98 19.48 7.82
N GLN A 88 10.71 19.37 7.44
CA GLN A 88 9.64 20.18 8.02
C GLN A 88 9.46 19.95 9.54
N VAL A 89 9.57 18.69 9.98
CA VAL A 89 9.44 18.35 11.40
C VAL A 89 10.68 18.81 12.20
N LEU A 90 11.89 18.55 11.69
CA LEU A 90 13.14 18.77 12.43
C LEU A 90 13.62 20.23 12.41
N HIS A 91 13.50 20.90 11.26
CA HIS A 91 14.05 22.25 11.07
C HIS A 91 12.97 23.34 11.10
N HIS A 92 11.73 23.04 10.71
CA HIS A 92 10.64 24.00 10.72
C HIS A 92 9.64 23.83 11.88
N GLY A 93 9.92 22.88 12.81
CA GLY A 93 9.16 22.70 14.04
C GLY A 93 7.72 22.24 13.86
N GLN A 94 7.35 21.67 12.71
CA GLN A 94 6.00 21.20 12.43
C GLN A 94 5.71 19.86 13.12
N GLN A 95 5.68 19.87 14.46
CA GLN A 95 5.39 18.69 15.28
C GLN A 95 4.01 18.08 14.99
N GLN A 96 3.06 18.89 14.52
CA GLN A 96 1.73 18.44 14.12
C GLN A 96 1.79 17.41 12.98
N LEU A 97 2.74 17.55 12.03
CA LEU A 97 2.92 16.59 10.95
C LEU A 97 3.37 15.22 11.46
N ALA A 98 4.24 15.21 12.49
CA ALA A 98 4.68 13.98 13.13
C ALA A 98 3.55 13.29 13.91
N GLN A 99 2.70 14.05 14.60
CA GLN A 99 1.53 13.50 15.29
C GLN A 99 0.50 12.96 14.29
N LEU A 100 0.23 13.71 13.22
CA LEU A 100 -0.69 13.29 12.16
C LEU A 100 -0.22 11.99 11.48
N ALA A 101 1.09 11.77 11.37
CA ALA A 101 1.64 10.54 10.82
C ALA A 101 1.32 9.30 11.67
N VAL A 102 1.06 9.49 12.96
CA VAL A 102 0.69 8.40 13.87
C VAL A 102 -0.83 8.25 13.96
N ASP A 103 -1.55 9.38 14.04
CA ASP A 103 -3.00 9.39 14.29
C ASP A 103 -3.82 9.17 13.02
N ASP A 104 -3.41 9.77 11.90
CA ASP A 104 -4.11 9.69 10.60
C ASP A 104 -3.14 9.66 9.42
N PRO A 105 -2.43 8.55 9.21
CA PRO A 105 -1.42 8.40 8.14
C PRO A 105 -1.92 8.77 6.73
N PRO A 106 -3.17 8.49 6.32
CA PRO A 106 -3.66 8.84 4.99
C PRO A 106 -3.65 10.34 4.69
N THR A 107 -3.78 11.21 5.68
CA THR A 107 -3.85 12.65 5.48
C THR A 107 -2.50 13.35 5.49
N VAL A 108 -1.44 12.67 5.94
CA VAL A 108 -0.07 13.23 6.07
C VAL A 108 0.46 13.81 4.77
N LEU A 109 0.25 13.10 3.65
CA LEU A 109 0.72 13.57 2.34
C LEU A 109 0.09 14.92 1.97
N TYR A 110 -1.21 15.06 2.20
CA TYR A 110 -1.93 16.31 1.91
C TYR A 110 -1.51 17.45 2.83
N ALA A 111 -1.30 17.16 4.11
CA ALA A 111 -0.78 18.13 5.08
C ALA A 111 0.63 18.60 4.71
N LEU A 112 1.49 17.68 4.24
CA LEU A 112 2.81 18.01 3.72
C LEU A 112 2.72 18.92 2.49
N LEU A 113 1.84 18.61 1.55
CA LEU A 113 1.66 19.37 0.31
C LEU A 113 1.05 20.75 0.56
N ASP A 114 0.27 20.94 1.61
CA ASP A 114 -0.33 22.23 1.97
C ASP A 114 0.72 23.27 2.37
N GLY A 115 1.89 22.83 2.84
CA GLY A 115 3.03 23.70 3.14
C GLY A 115 3.77 24.27 1.93
N TYR A 116 3.45 23.86 0.68
CA TYR A 116 4.14 24.29 -0.52
C TYR A 116 3.37 25.36 -1.29
N PRO A 117 4.08 26.21 -2.07
CA PRO A 117 3.41 27.14 -2.98
C PRO A 117 2.55 26.36 -3.98
N TRP A 118 1.38 26.91 -4.33
CA TRP A 118 0.40 26.26 -5.22
C TRP A 118 -0.25 24.99 -4.65
N SER A 119 -0.31 24.86 -3.32
CA SER A 119 -0.81 23.68 -2.60
C SER A 119 -2.13 23.17 -3.16
N ARG A 120 -3.10 24.05 -3.43
CA ARG A 120 -4.42 23.66 -3.97
C ARG A 120 -4.32 22.93 -5.31
N THR A 121 -3.47 23.42 -6.21
CA THR A 121 -3.28 22.80 -7.53
C THR A 121 -2.58 21.45 -7.40
N VAL A 122 -1.53 21.39 -6.58
CA VAL A 122 -0.78 20.15 -6.34
C VAL A 122 -1.66 19.10 -5.66
N ILE A 123 -2.45 19.48 -4.67
CA ILE A 123 -3.41 18.59 -4.01
C ILE A 123 -4.47 18.09 -5.00
N ALA A 124 -5.04 18.96 -5.82
CA ALA A 124 -6.02 18.56 -6.84
C ALA A 124 -5.45 17.56 -7.84
N VAL A 125 -4.23 17.79 -8.32
CA VAL A 125 -3.52 16.84 -9.20
C VAL A 125 -3.25 15.52 -8.47
N THR A 126 -2.80 15.55 -7.22
CA THR A 126 -2.56 14.35 -6.41
C THR A 126 -3.83 13.53 -6.22
N VAL A 127 -4.96 14.18 -5.93
CA VAL A 127 -6.27 13.50 -5.81
C VAL A 127 -6.68 12.89 -7.14
N LEU A 128 -6.53 13.62 -8.25
CA LEU A 128 -6.85 13.09 -9.58
C LEU A 128 -5.98 11.88 -9.94
N VAL A 129 -4.68 11.95 -9.69
CA VAL A 129 -3.75 10.84 -9.93
C VAL A 129 -4.11 9.64 -9.06
N SER A 130 -4.39 9.85 -7.77
CA SER A 130 -4.81 8.79 -6.85
C SER A 130 -6.12 8.13 -7.30
N PHE A 131 -7.07 8.90 -7.81
CA PHE A 131 -8.31 8.38 -8.36
C PHE A 131 -8.08 7.52 -9.61
N ILE A 132 -7.21 7.97 -10.53
CA ILE A 132 -6.85 7.19 -11.73
C ILE A 132 -6.17 5.88 -11.31
N PHE A 133 -5.25 5.91 -10.34
CA PHE A 133 -4.61 4.71 -9.79
C PHE A 133 -5.62 3.75 -9.20
N PHE A 134 -6.59 4.24 -8.45
CA PHE A 134 -7.66 3.41 -7.89
C PHE A 134 -8.48 2.73 -8.99
N VAL A 135 -8.92 3.49 -10.00
CA VAL A 135 -9.72 2.96 -11.11
C VAL A 135 -8.95 1.88 -11.88
N THR A 136 -7.69 2.13 -12.23
CA THR A 136 -6.86 1.15 -12.97
C THR A 136 -6.58 -0.11 -12.15
N SER A 137 -6.38 0.03 -10.85
CA SER A 137 -6.18 -1.11 -9.94
C SER A 137 -7.47 -1.94 -9.78
N ALA A 138 -8.62 -1.28 -9.64
CA ALA A 138 -9.91 -1.94 -9.52
C ALA A 138 -10.29 -2.68 -10.80
N ASP A 139 -10.05 -2.08 -11.97
CA ASP A 139 -10.29 -2.70 -13.28
C ASP A 139 -9.42 -3.94 -13.47
N SER A 140 -8.12 -3.81 -13.22
CA SER A 140 -7.19 -4.94 -13.24
C SER A 140 -7.62 -6.05 -12.28
N GLY A 141 -8.10 -5.67 -11.08
CA GLY A 141 -8.66 -6.58 -10.08
C GLY A 141 -9.86 -7.36 -10.58
N ALA A 142 -10.80 -6.67 -11.20
CA ALA A 142 -11.99 -7.29 -11.75
C ALA A 142 -11.67 -8.28 -12.88
N VAL A 143 -10.68 -7.96 -13.73
CA VAL A 143 -10.21 -8.87 -14.79
C VAL A 143 -9.60 -10.14 -14.21
N VAL A 144 -8.68 -10.01 -13.25
CA VAL A 144 -8.03 -11.18 -12.63
C VAL A 144 -9.03 -12.05 -11.88
N LEU A 145 -9.91 -11.45 -11.06
CA LEU A 145 -10.96 -12.19 -10.34
C LEU A 145 -11.92 -12.90 -11.30
N SER A 146 -12.27 -12.26 -12.41
CA SER A 146 -13.09 -12.84 -13.46
C SER A 146 -12.41 -14.08 -14.08
N THR A 147 -11.11 -13.99 -14.36
CA THR A 147 -10.34 -15.13 -14.89
C THR A 147 -10.26 -16.29 -13.89
N LEU A 148 -9.95 -15.98 -12.63
CA LEU A 148 -9.85 -17.01 -11.56
C LEU A 148 -11.20 -17.69 -11.25
N SER A 149 -12.31 -16.98 -11.49
CA SER A 149 -13.66 -17.48 -11.24
C SER A 149 -14.28 -18.16 -12.46
N SER A 150 -13.65 -18.11 -13.64
CA SER A 150 -14.16 -18.76 -14.85
C SER A 150 -13.66 -20.20 -14.98
N HIS A 151 -14.53 -21.09 -15.49
CA HIS A 151 -14.16 -22.48 -15.79
C HIS A 151 -13.88 -22.64 -17.28
N GLY A 152 -12.81 -23.38 -17.63
CA GLY A 152 -12.56 -23.85 -19.00
C GLY A 152 -11.95 -22.84 -19.97
N GLY A 153 -11.63 -21.62 -19.51
CA GLY A 153 -10.86 -20.64 -20.30
C GLY A 153 -9.37 -20.88 -20.20
N ALA A 154 -8.61 -20.55 -21.24
CA ALA A 154 -7.16 -20.47 -21.14
C ALA A 154 -6.79 -19.37 -20.11
N PRO A 155 -5.68 -19.51 -19.37
CA PRO A 155 -5.21 -18.47 -18.43
C PRO A 155 -5.00 -17.10 -19.11
N GLU A 156 -5.07 -17.11 -20.41
CA GLU A 156 -4.85 -16.00 -21.33
C GLU A 156 -6.13 -15.25 -21.68
N ASP A 157 -7.28 -15.91 -21.52
CA ASP A 157 -8.55 -15.31 -21.85
C ASP A 157 -9.02 -14.39 -20.71
N ASP A 158 -9.44 -13.20 -21.09
CA ASP A 158 -10.19 -12.35 -20.18
C ASP A 158 -11.52 -13.05 -19.88
N GLY A 159 -11.82 -13.31 -18.64
CA GLY A 159 -13.08 -13.95 -18.27
C GLY A 159 -14.30 -13.26 -18.88
N PRO A 160 -15.47 -13.90 -18.87
CA PRO A 160 -16.68 -13.38 -19.51
C PRO A 160 -17.03 -11.98 -19.01
N ARG A 161 -17.50 -11.11 -19.91
CA ARG A 161 -17.77 -9.68 -19.63
C ARG A 161 -18.68 -9.47 -18.41
N TRP A 162 -19.72 -10.31 -18.26
CA TRP A 162 -20.64 -10.21 -17.14
C TRP A 162 -19.95 -10.45 -15.79
N LEU A 163 -18.96 -11.36 -15.75
CA LEU A 163 -18.21 -11.69 -14.53
C LEU A 163 -17.25 -10.55 -14.15
N ARG A 164 -16.68 -9.86 -15.13
CA ARG A 164 -15.89 -8.64 -14.88
C ARG A 164 -16.75 -7.52 -14.29
N VAL A 165 -17.93 -7.29 -14.84
CA VAL A 165 -18.89 -6.31 -14.31
C VAL A 165 -19.33 -6.70 -12.90
N PHE A 166 -19.61 -7.97 -12.66
CA PHE A 166 -19.96 -8.48 -11.33
C PHE A 166 -18.85 -8.18 -10.32
N TRP A 167 -17.61 -8.58 -10.61
CA TRP A 167 -16.49 -8.35 -9.70
C TRP A 167 -16.16 -6.87 -9.52
N GLY A 168 -16.24 -6.06 -10.57
CA GLY A 168 -16.09 -4.61 -10.47
C GLY A 168 -17.16 -3.99 -9.56
N THR A 169 -18.40 -4.44 -9.66
CA THR A 169 -19.49 -3.99 -8.77
C THR A 169 -19.24 -4.43 -7.32
N VAL A 170 -18.80 -5.66 -7.09
CA VAL A 170 -18.47 -6.17 -5.76
C VAL A 170 -17.34 -5.33 -5.14
N ILE A 171 -16.28 -5.04 -5.88
CA ILE A 171 -15.17 -4.18 -5.42
C ILE A 171 -15.70 -2.79 -5.06
N ALA A 172 -16.52 -2.18 -5.90
CA ALA A 172 -17.10 -0.86 -5.66
C ALA A 172 -17.97 -0.82 -4.39
N VAL A 173 -18.86 -1.80 -4.23
CA VAL A 173 -19.74 -1.91 -3.04
C VAL A 173 -18.95 -2.14 -1.78
N LEU A 174 -17.95 -3.03 -1.79
CA LEU A 174 -17.08 -3.29 -0.65
C LEU A 174 -16.26 -2.05 -0.28
N THR A 175 -15.71 -1.35 -1.27
CA THR A 175 -14.96 -0.11 -1.05
C THR A 175 -15.84 0.96 -0.43
N ALA A 176 -17.04 1.18 -0.99
CA ALA A 176 -18.01 2.14 -0.44
C ALA A 176 -18.44 1.75 0.99
N GLY A 177 -18.70 0.47 1.24
CA GLY A 177 -19.04 -0.02 2.58
C GLY A 177 -17.91 0.19 3.61
N LEU A 178 -16.65 -0.05 3.21
CA LEU A 178 -15.49 0.17 4.06
C LEU A 178 -15.28 1.67 4.36
N LEU A 179 -15.46 2.53 3.37
CA LEU A 179 -15.38 3.98 3.56
C LEU A 179 -16.44 4.48 4.54
N LEU A 180 -17.69 4.00 4.41
CA LEU A 180 -18.78 4.35 5.33
C LEU A 180 -18.57 3.79 6.74
N ALA A 181 -17.91 2.65 6.88
CA ALA A 181 -17.62 2.01 8.17
C ALA A 181 -16.43 2.61 8.92
N GLY A 182 -15.76 3.62 8.38
CA GLY A 182 -14.59 4.26 9.01
C GLY A 182 -13.25 3.69 8.49
N SER A 183 -13.23 3.21 7.24
CA SER A 183 -12.02 2.83 6.52
C SER A 183 -11.22 1.67 7.15
N ILE A 184 -9.89 1.74 7.05
CA ILE A 184 -8.95 0.71 7.52
C ILE A 184 -9.05 0.46 9.03
N ASP A 185 -9.44 1.46 9.82
CA ASP A 185 -9.61 1.32 11.26
C ASP A 185 -10.75 0.38 11.66
N ALA A 186 -11.77 0.27 10.82
CA ALA A 186 -12.86 -0.69 11.03
C ALA A 186 -12.39 -2.14 10.84
N LEU A 187 -11.47 -2.37 9.89
CA LEU A 187 -10.81 -3.66 9.66
C LEU A 187 -9.86 -3.99 10.82
N ASN A 188 -9.01 -3.07 11.21
CA ASN A 188 -8.06 -3.27 12.29
C ASN A 188 -8.75 -3.56 13.62
N ARG A 189 -9.85 -2.88 13.94
CA ARG A 189 -10.63 -3.14 15.16
C ARG A 189 -11.25 -4.55 15.20
N ARG A 190 -11.62 -5.13 14.09
CA ARG A 190 -12.15 -6.50 14.03
C ARG A 190 -11.07 -7.57 14.23
N TRP A 191 -9.85 -7.31 13.80
CA TRP A 191 -8.72 -8.22 14.03
C TRP A 191 -8.20 -8.17 15.48
N CYS A 192 -8.43 -7.07 16.19
CA CYS A 192 -8.06 -6.92 17.61
C CYS A 192 -9.08 -7.51 18.59
N TRP A 193 -10.30 -7.84 18.17
CA TRP A 193 -11.37 -8.32 19.07
C TRP A 193 -11.02 -9.58 19.91
N PRO A 194 -10.33 -10.61 19.46
CA PRO A 194 -10.09 -11.77 20.32
C PRO A 194 -9.20 -11.51 21.53
N ARG A 195 -8.44 -10.40 21.56
CA ARG A 195 -7.49 -10.07 22.63
C ARG A 195 -8.00 -9.05 23.67
N CYS A 196 -9.03 -8.31 23.36
CA CYS A 196 -9.55 -7.25 24.28
C CYS A 196 -10.62 -7.79 25.24
N ARG A 197 -10.35 -8.90 25.96
CA ARG A 197 -11.16 -9.30 27.11
C ARG A 197 -10.66 -8.73 28.44
N SER A 198 -9.58 -7.94 28.44
CA SER A 198 -9.06 -7.25 29.62
C SER A 198 -9.14 -5.74 29.42
N ARG A 199 -9.98 -5.10 30.24
CA ARG A 199 -10.47 -3.72 30.19
C ARG A 199 -9.42 -2.61 30.41
N ARG A 200 -8.10 -2.83 30.26
CA ARG A 200 -7.09 -1.83 30.64
C ARG A 200 -5.92 -1.61 29.66
N SER A 201 -5.95 -2.18 28.46
CA SER A 201 -4.83 -2.02 27.52
C SER A 201 -5.27 -2.06 26.05
N CYS A 202 -6.21 -1.22 25.66
CA CYS A 202 -6.53 -0.93 24.28
C CYS A 202 -6.66 0.59 24.15
N CYS A 203 -5.51 1.26 24.05
CA CYS A 203 -5.32 2.60 23.48
C CYS A 203 -3.95 2.60 22.84
#